data_3b1092c050f98af5492dff2ce590fe7e
#
_entry.id   3b1092c050f98af5492dff2ce590fe7e
#
_cell.length_a   1.000
_cell.length_b   1.000
_cell.length_c   1.000
_cell.angle_alpha   90.00
_cell.angle_beta   90.00
_cell.angle_gamma   90.00
#
_symmetry.space_group_name_H-M   'P 1'
#
loop_
_entity.id
_entity.type
_entity.pdbx_description
1 polymer ?
#
loop_
_entity_poly.entity_id
_entity_poly.type
_entity_poly.pdbx_seq_one_letter_code
_entity_poly.pdbx_strand_id
1 'polypeptide(L)'
;MLIFDQERERESSRASGVWGMLLTYLPQIAMAERSYVDLGFLVTKNKGFLRKDNSLRSVYDSLRGDFHRLEEVARLSGSDRTIMTVANQLCQFITARIELIDFYEKMHIMGTGKQMKYEELLSQIEDIMDKHALSFPNIALTSIKAALSLECEILAYLLRAQLEMQLWRFLQSLMQLHGAHTRISAWERTLQSRESWKLGFGATFLKANPVPALFQWLLKLKAAFVAKFSLYFFSTLAQQTTIQEMKALGNKLSNDYYHKIQSFQKRYDATAVMLVFDAHELEDFIGPGYHHPKKPVETPQGLDCYPIMFSYPIKPLNHMPNVVQIITERASELSAMDRVVFSFSQRDQSTYILSRIDPRVTFVVVFDTKKGEKESYITTFVYDLSLQLRCNKVFANLKMNTK
;
A
#
# COMPACT_ATOMS: atom_id res chain seq x y z
N MET A 1 5.14 30.62 -2.37
CA MET A 1 5.92 31.46 -1.45
C MET A 1 6.10 32.88 -1.97
N LEU A 2 6.78 33.12 -3.08
CA LEU A 2 7.00 34.48 -3.63
C LEU A 2 5.72 35.34 -3.79
N ILE A 3 4.60 34.75 -4.21
CA ILE A 3 3.33 35.48 -4.38
C ILE A 3 2.77 35.93 -3.01
N PHE A 4 2.83 35.09 -2.00
CA PHE A 4 2.38 35.44 -0.63
C PHE A 4 3.29 36.48 0.03
N ASP A 5 4.59 36.41 -0.23
CA ASP A 5 5.54 37.40 0.30
C ASP A 5 5.34 38.76 -0.40
N GLN A 6 5.05 38.79 -1.72
CA GLN A 6 4.73 40.03 -2.46
C GLN A 6 3.39 40.64 -2.02
N GLU A 7 2.35 39.82 -1.82
CA GLU A 7 1.07 40.32 -1.29
C GLU A 7 1.21 40.80 0.16
N ARG A 8 2.01 40.12 0.97
CA ARG A 8 2.31 40.57 2.33
C ARG A 8 3.05 41.91 2.36
N GLU A 9 4.01 42.15 1.44
CA GLU A 9 4.71 43.43 1.32
C GLU A 9 3.80 44.55 0.80
N ARG A 10 2.91 44.26 -0.15
CA ARG A 10 1.92 45.24 -0.64
C ARG A 10 0.88 45.62 0.39
N GLU A 11 0.49 44.69 1.23
CA GLU A 11 -0.55 44.86 2.24
C GLU A 11 -0.01 45.24 3.64
N SER A 12 1.31 45.17 3.85
CA SER A 12 1.93 45.47 5.18
C SER A 12 1.67 46.89 5.66
N SER A 13 1.26 47.79 4.79
CA SER A 13 0.78 49.15 5.17
C SER A 13 -0.72 49.23 5.50
N ARG A 14 -1.51 48.17 5.19
CA ARG A 14 -2.97 48.13 5.44
C ARG A 14 -3.45 46.98 6.34
N ALA A 15 -2.61 45.93 6.52
CA ALA A 15 -3.04 44.69 7.16
C ALA A 15 -2.66 44.58 8.64
N SER A 16 -3.11 45.51 9.46
CA SER A 16 -3.21 45.29 10.91
C SER A 16 -4.57 44.64 11.21
N GLY A 17 -4.68 43.32 11.03
CA GLY A 17 -5.94 42.64 11.28
C GLY A 17 -5.91 41.14 10.93
N VAL A 18 -7.08 40.56 10.92
CA VAL A 18 -7.36 39.13 10.69
C VAL A 18 -6.78 38.64 9.35
N TRP A 19 -6.78 39.50 8.30
CA TRP A 19 -6.19 39.18 7.00
C TRP A 19 -4.67 39.01 7.07
N GLY A 20 -3.98 39.87 7.78
CA GLY A 20 -2.53 39.77 7.99
C GLY A 20 -2.14 38.50 8.74
N MET A 21 -2.94 38.07 9.72
CA MET A 21 -2.75 36.79 10.40
C MET A 21 -2.89 35.60 9.43
N LEU A 22 -3.93 35.59 8.59
CA LEU A 22 -4.13 34.54 7.58
C LEU A 22 -2.92 34.44 6.63
N LEU A 23 -2.46 35.58 6.09
CA LEU A 23 -1.30 35.65 5.20
C LEU A 23 0.01 35.16 5.88
N THR A 24 0.09 35.26 7.20
CA THR A 24 1.23 34.75 7.97
C THR A 24 1.19 33.22 8.12
N TYR A 25 0.00 32.62 8.26
CA TYR A 25 -0.15 31.18 8.47
C TYR A 25 -0.15 30.35 7.16
N LEU A 26 -0.61 30.92 6.03
CA LEU A 26 -0.64 30.19 4.73
C LEU A 26 0.73 29.69 4.25
N PRO A 27 1.84 30.44 4.32
CA PRO A 27 3.15 29.91 4.01
C PRO A 27 3.59 28.75 4.92
N GLN A 28 3.22 28.79 6.18
CA GLN A 28 3.59 27.74 7.15
C GLN A 28 2.88 26.42 6.84
N ILE A 29 1.56 26.46 6.51
CA ILE A 29 0.84 25.26 6.07
C ILE A 29 1.41 24.73 4.73
N ALA A 30 1.80 25.60 3.81
CA ALA A 30 2.42 25.20 2.55
C ALA A 30 3.79 24.49 2.77
N MET A 31 4.59 24.95 3.73
CA MET A 31 5.83 24.26 4.13
C MET A 31 5.57 22.94 4.82
N ALA A 32 4.56 22.86 5.68
CA ALA A 32 4.15 21.62 6.34
C ALA A 32 3.67 20.58 5.31
N GLU A 33 2.83 20.97 4.32
CA GLU A 33 2.38 20.10 3.24
C GLU A 33 3.55 19.62 2.35
N ARG A 34 4.52 20.47 2.07
CA ARG A 34 5.74 20.05 1.37
C ARG A 34 6.50 18.99 2.14
N SER A 35 6.70 19.18 3.45
CA SER A 35 7.35 18.18 4.30
C SER A 35 6.51 16.90 4.41
N TYR A 36 5.18 17.02 4.42
CA TYR A 36 4.26 15.89 4.46
C TYR A 36 4.42 14.98 3.23
N VAL A 37 4.35 15.54 2.02
CA VAL A 37 4.49 14.74 0.79
C VAL A 37 5.88 14.15 0.59
N ASP A 38 6.89 14.69 1.27
CA ASP A 38 8.25 14.14 1.35
C ASP A 38 8.45 13.18 2.54
N LEU A 39 7.35 12.74 3.19
CA LEU A 39 7.34 11.80 4.32
C LEU A 39 8.11 12.30 5.55
N GLY A 40 8.15 13.62 5.75
CA GLY A 40 8.88 14.26 6.86
C GLY A 40 8.42 13.85 8.25
N PHE A 41 7.19 13.32 8.38
CA PHE A 41 6.65 12.80 9.64
C PHE A 41 7.27 11.47 10.09
N LEU A 42 7.94 10.74 9.20
CA LEU A 42 8.62 9.47 9.52
C LEU A 42 10.10 9.64 9.88
N VAL A 43 10.61 10.87 9.91
CA VAL A 43 12.01 11.11 10.29
C VAL A 43 12.21 10.75 11.75
N THR A 44 13.13 9.80 12.02
CA THR A 44 13.48 9.41 13.39
C THR A 44 14.05 10.59 14.16
N LYS A 45 13.48 10.86 15.33
CA LYS A 45 14.07 11.72 16.34
C LYS A 45 15.48 11.22 16.65
N ASN A 46 16.51 11.97 16.30
CA ASN A 46 17.81 11.79 16.92
C ASN A 46 17.60 12.04 18.43
N LYS A 47 17.89 11.03 19.26
CA LYS A 47 17.79 11.10 20.72
C LYS A 47 18.79 12.12 21.27
N GLY A 48 18.50 13.39 21.09
CA GLY A 48 19.18 14.50 21.75
C GLY A 48 18.28 14.95 22.89
N PHE A 49 18.69 14.71 24.12
CA PHE A 49 18.10 15.24 25.35
C PHE A 49 17.84 16.75 25.16
N LEU A 50 16.62 17.23 25.44
CA LEU A 50 16.25 18.66 25.48
C LEU A 50 16.03 19.39 24.15
N ARG A 51 15.20 18.88 23.21
CA ARG A 51 14.58 19.73 22.19
C ARG A 51 13.07 19.56 22.16
N LYS A 52 12.37 20.73 22.17
CA LYS A 52 10.92 20.84 21.85
C LYS A 52 10.57 19.89 20.71
N ASP A 53 9.49 19.16 20.82
CA ASP A 53 9.04 18.20 19.82
C ASP A 53 8.76 18.92 18.48
N ASN A 54 9.75 18.93 17.58
CA ASN A 54 9.65 19.51 16.25
C ASN A 54 9.16 18.47 15.23
N SER A 55 8.37 17.48 15.64
CA SER A 55 7.75 16.54 14.71
C SER A 55 6.78 17.29 13.79
N LEU A 56 6.60 16.81 12.56
CA LEU A 56 5.65 17.41 11.63
C LEU A 56 4.23 17.41 12.22
N ARG A 57 3.89 16.41 13.03
CA ARG A 57 2.64 16.37 13.80
C ARG A 57 2.50 17.59 14.72
N SER A 58 3.53 17.91 15.50
CA SER A 58 3.48 19.08 16.41
C SER A 58 3.41 20.41 15.65
N VAL A 59 3.97 20.47 14.43
CA VAL A 59 3.79 21.63 13.53
C VAL A 59 2.33 21.78 13.12
N TYR A 60 1.67 20.69 12.71
CA TYR A 60 0.25 20.71 12.38
C TYR A 60 -0.63 21.04 13.60
N ASP A 61 -0.33 20.50 14.78
CA ASP A 61 -1.06 20.85 16.02
C ASP A 61 -0.94 22.34 16.36
N SER A 62 0.26 22.93 16.22
CA SER A 62 0.47 24.37 16.39
C SER A 62 -0.34 25.18 15.38
N LEU A 63 -0.25 24.82 14.09
CA LEU A 63 -1.01 25.51 13.03
C LEU A 63 -2.53 25.41 13.24
N ARG A 64 -3.03 24.26 13.70
CA ARG A 64 -4.45 24.11 14.06
C ARG A 64 -4.84 25.09 15.15
N GLY A 65 -4.02 25.26 16.19
CA GLY A 65 -4.22 26.27 17.24
C GLY A 65 -4.19 27.70 16.70
N ASP A 66 -3.31 27.99 15.75
CA ASP A 66 -3.20 29.30 15.12
C ASP A 66 -4.44 29.63 14.28
N PHE A 67 -4.95 28.69 13.49
CA PHE A 67 -6.18 28.87 12.72
C PHE A 67 -7.43 28.95 13.60
N HIS A 68 -7.49 28.25 14.73
CA HIS A 68 -8.55 28.42 15.71
C HIS A 68 -8.54 29.82 16.33
N ARG A 69 -7.37 30.33 16.67
CA ARG A 69 -7.25 31.74 17.18
C ARG A 69 -7.66 32.74 16.09
N LEU A 70 -7.28 32.49 14.83
CA LEU A 70 -7.70 33.35 13.71
C LEU A 70 -9.22 33.36 13.56
N GLU A 71 -9.88 32.20 13.63
CA GLU A 71 -11.33 32.04 13.56
C GLU A 71 -12.00 32.86 14.70
N GLU A 72 -11.48 32.75 15.91
CA GLU A 72 -12.02 33.45 17.09
C GLU A 72 -11.86 34.96 16.98
N VAL A 73 -10.67 35.43 16.58
CA VAL A 73 -10.43 36.88 16.38
C VAL A 73 -11.34 37.42 15.27
N ALA A 74 -11.51 36.70 14.17
CA ALA A 74 -12.40 37.06 13.07
C ALA A 74 -13.86 37.17 13.53
N ARG A 75 -14.30 36.27 14.40
CA ARG A 75 -15.65 36.27 14.98
C ARG A 75 -15.87 37.45 15.90
N LEU A 76 -14.92 37.77 16.80
CA LEU A 76 -15.03 38.85 17.77
C LEU A 76 -14.94 40.21 17.12
N SER A 77 -14.15 40.38 16.08
CA SER A 77 -13.99 41.65 15.37
C SER A 77 -15.11 41.98 14.40
N GLY A 78 -16.10 41.09 14.22
CA GLY A 78 -17.14 41.23 13.21
C GLY A 78 -16.58 41.29 11.78
N SER A 79 -15.36 40.81 11.59
CA SER A 79 -14.61 40.82 10.33
C SER A 79 -15.22 39.88 9.29
N ASP A 80 -14.63 39.83 8.12
CA ASP A 80 -15.06 39.11 6.98
C ASP A 80 -15.41 37.64 7.31
N ARG A 81 -16.68 37.29 7.14
CA ARG A 81 -17.22 35.95 7.35
C ARG A 81 -16.48 34.88 6.53
N THR A 82 -15.91 35.30 5.41
CA THR A 82 -15.12 34.42 4.52
C THR A 82 -13.86 33.92 5.21
N ILE A 83 -13.13 34.81 5.89
CA ILE A 83 -11.88 34.44 6.62
C ILE A 83 -12.19 33.46 7.74
N MET A 84 -13.24 33.74 8.52
CA MET A 84 -13.70 32.83 9.58
C MET A 84 -13.99 31.43 9.02
N THR A 85 -14.73 31.36 7.92
CA THR A 85 -15.08 30.08 7.26
C THR A 85 -13.84 29.36 6.74
N VAL A 86 -12.92 30.05 6.08
CA VAL A 86 -11.65 29.47 5.56
C VAL A 86 -10.77 28.97 6.70
N ALA A 87 -10.62 29.75 7.78
CA ALA A 87 -9.85 29.35 8.95
C ALA A 87 -10.39 28.06 9.59
N ASN A 88 -11.71 27.97 9.79
CA ASN A 88 -12.37 26.77 10.31
C ASN A 88 -12.13 25.55 9.39
N GLN A 89 -12.28 25.73 8.07
CA GLN A 89 -12.06 24.64 7.12
C GLN A 89 -10.58 24.20 7.03
N LEU A 90 -9.64 25.12 7.21
CA LEU A 90 -8.22 24.78 7.33
C LEU A 90 -7.92 23.99 8.62
N CYS A 91 -8.60 24.29 9.73
CA CYS A 91 -8.53 23.47 10.94
C CYS A 91 -8.99 22.02 10.67
N GLN A 92 -10.08 21.84 9.92
CA GLN A 92 -10.58 20.52 9.55
C GLN A 92 -9.58 19.78 8.65
N PHE A 93 -9.00 20.47 7.66
CA PHE A 93 -7.96 19.91 6.81
C PHE A 93 -6.72 19.47 7.60
N ILE A 94 -6.23 20.30 8.52
CA ILE A 94 -5.10 20.00 9.40
C ILE A 94 -5.43 18.77 10.27
N THR A 95 -6.65 18.66 10.77
CA THR A 95 -7.10 17.49 11.54
C THR A 95 -7.02 16.21 10.69
N ALA A 96 -7.49 16.25 9.43
CA ALA A 96 -7.38 15.13 8.51
C ALA A 96 -5.91 14.75 8.24
N ARG A 97 -5.00 15.72 8.13
CA ARG A 97 -3.55 15.46 7.97
C ARG A 97 -2.93 14.79 9.19
N ILE A 98 -3.31 15.20 10.40
CA ILE A 98 -2.84 14.55 11.63
C ILE A 98 -3.31 13.10 11.69
N GLU A 99 -4.58 12.84 11.36
CA GLU A 99 -5.13 11.47 11.30
C GLU A 99 -4.42 10.60 10.25
N LEU A 100 -4.06 11.17 9.10
CA LEU A 100 -3.26 10.47 8.09
C LEU A 100 -1.83 10.20 8.55
N ILE A 101 -1.19 11.10 9.28
CA ILE A 101 0.12 10.85 9.90
C ILE A 101 0.04 9.65 10.84
N ASP A 102 -0.96 9.62 11.73
CA ASP A 102 -1.19 8.49 12.63
C ASP A 102 -1.44 7.18 11.88
N PHE A 103 -2.19 7.22 10.77
CA PHE A 103 -2.40 6.10 9.88
C PHE A 103 -1.10 5.58 9.26
N TYR A 104 -0.25 6.45 8.72
CA TYR A 104 1.03 6.06 8.12
C TYR A 104 2.02 5.53 9.16
N GLU A 105 2.08 6.13 10.34
CA GLU A 105 2.91 5.65 11.45
C GLU A 105 2.49 4.23 11.88
N LYS A 106 1.19 4.01 12.05
CA LYS A 106 0.62 2.69 12.34
C LYS A 106 0.95 1.67 11.26
N MET A 107 0.76 2.04 10.00
CA MET A 107 1.07 1.20 8.84
C MET A 107 2.56 0.84 8.77
N HIS A 108 3.45 1.80 9.04
CA HIS A 108 4.89 1.57 9.10
C HIS A 108 5.26 0.59 10.23
N ILE A 109 4.70 0.76 11.43
CA ILE A 109 4.92 -0.13 12.56
C ILE A 109 4.43 -1.56 12.23
N MET A 110 3.23 -1.70 11.65
CA MET A 110 2.72 -3.01 11.21
C MET A 110 3.63 -3.65 10.16
N GLY A 111 4.18 -2.86 9.23
CA GLY A 111 5.12 -3.34 8.19
C GLY A 111 6.42 -3.91 8.76
N THR A 112 6.86 -3.46 9.93
CA THR A 112 8.02 -4.05 10.63
C THR A 112 7.66 -5.31 11.39
N GLY A 113 6.38 -5.59 11.57
CA GLY A 113 5.85 -6.79 12.21
C GLY A 113 5.78 -8.00 11.27
N LYS A 114 5.25 -9.10 11.78
CA LYS A 114 5.13 -10.36 11.02
C LYS A 114 3.94 -10.36 10.07
N GLN A 115 2.85 -9.72 10.47
CA GLN A 115 1.59 -9.71 9.74
C GLN A 115 1.00 -8.31 9.65
N MET A 116 0.60 -7.93 8.43
CA MET A 116 -0.19 -6.72 8.18
C MET A 116 -1.67 -7.01 8.44
N LYS A 117 -2.34 -6.13 9.19
CA LYS A 117 -3.78 -6.17 9.42
C LYS A 117 -4.48 -5.25 8.44
N TYR A 118 -4.70 -5.75 7.23
CA TYR A 118 -5.23 -4.95 6.12
C TYR A 118 -6.66 -4.46 6.36
N GLU A 119 -7.52 -5.29 7.01
CA GLU A 119 -8.88 -4.93 7.36
C GLU A 119 -8.92 -3.72 8.31
N GLU A 120 -8.04 -3.72 9.32
CA GLU A 120 -7.95 -2.63 10.29
C GLU A 120 -7.46 -1.33 9.63
N LEU A 121 -6.50 -1.44 8.71
CA LEU A 121 -6.01 -0.29 7.94
C LEU A 121 -7.08 0.22 6.97
N LEU A 122 -7.82 -0.67 6.32
CA LEU A 122 -8.91 -0.27 5.42
C LEU A 122 -10.01 0.46 6.18
N SER A 123 -10.49 -0.10 7.29
CA SER A 123 -11.49 0.57 8.13
C SER A 123 -11.03 1.97 8.56
N GLN A 124 -9.80 2.11 8.99
CA GLN A 124 -9.27 3.41 9.43
C GLN A 124 -9.20 4.44 8.29
N ILE A 125 -8.78 4.05 7.08
CA ILE A 125 -8.74 5.01 5.97
C ILE A 125 -10.14 5.39 5.49
N GLU A 126 -11.09 4.45 5.50
CA GLU A 126 -12.50 4.70 5.19
C GLU A 126 -13.14 5.64 6.23
N ASP A 127 -12.89 5.44 7.51
CA ASP A 127 -13.34 6.33 8.58
C ASP A 127 -12.84 7.78 8.38
N ILE A 128 -11.55 7.95 7.99
CA ILE A 128 -10.99 9.25 7.66
C ILE A 128 -11.71 9.87 6.45
N MET A 129 -11.96 9.06 5.40
CA MET A 129 -12.65 9.52 4.19
C MET A 129 -14.07 9.98 4.51
N ASP A 130 -14.84 9.20 5.24
CA ASP A 130 -16.22 9.50 5.60
C ASP A 130 -16.32 10.71 6.51
N LYS A 131 -15.48 10.80 7.53
CA LYS A 131 -15.41 11.92 8.46
C LYS A 131 -15.15 13.25 7.77
N HIS A 132 -14.30 13.25 6.75
CA HIS A 132 -13.90 14.47 6.04
C HIS A 132 -14.57 14.66 4.68
N ALA A 133 -15.50 13.80 4.27
CA ALA A 133 -16.18 13.85 2.97
C ALA A 133 -16.83 15.20 2.68
N LEU A 134 -17.52 15.78 3.66
CA LEU A 134 -18.21 17.06 3.56
C LEU A 134 -17.41 18.25 4.14
N SER A 135 -16.18 18.01 4.63
CA SER A 135 -15.31 19.03 5.14
C SER A 135 -14.79 19.93 4.00
N PHE A 136 -14.43 21.17 4.35
CA PHE A 136 -13.82 22.17 3.44
C PHE A 136 -14.54 22.34 2.08
N PRO A 137 -15.83 22.78 2.06
CA PRO A 137 -16.58 23.01 0.83
C PRO A 137 -16.17 24.31 0.09
N ASN A 138 -15.32 25.17 0.68
CA ASN A 138 -14.92 26.42 0.05
C ASN A 138 -14.13 26.17 -1.25
N ILE A 139 -14.49 26.92 -2.29
CA ILE A 139 -13.88 26.79 -3.62
C ILE A 139 -12.37 27.07 -3.60
N ALA A 140 -11.90 27.96 -2.70
CA ALA A 140 -10.47 28.25 -2.54
C ALA A 140 -9.65 27.05 -2.05
N LEU A 141 -10.31 26.07 -1.39
CA LEU A 141 -9.67 24.86 -0.84
C LEU A 141 -9.86 23.62 -1.73
N THR A 142 -10.48 23.74 -2.90
CA THR A 142 -10.78 22.62 -3.81
C THR A 142 -9.54 21.81 -4.15
N SER A 143 -8.41 22.46 -4.42
CA SER A 143 -7.15 21.75 -4.76
C SER A 143 -6.60 20.94 -3.60
N ILE A 144 -6.73 21.42 -2.37
CA ILE A 144 -6.28 20.71 -1.16
C ILE A 144 -7.20 19.53 -0.89
N LYS A 145 -8.52 19.74 -1.00
CA LYS A 145 -9.53 18.69 -0.89
C LYS A 145 -9.31 17.57 -1.90
N ALA A 146 -9.10 17.93 -3.17
CA ALA A 146 -8.86 16.96 -4.22
C ALA A 146 -7.59 16.14 -3.97
N ALA A 147 -6.51 16.76 -3.50
CA ALA A 147 -5.27 16.06 -3.15
C ALA A 147 -5.47 15.08 -1.99
N LEU A 148 -6.18 15.50 -0.92
CA LEU A 148 -6.49 14.63 0.21
C LEU A 148 -7.36 13.44 -0.20
N SER A 149 -8.45 13.69 -0.95
CA SER A 149 -9.35 12.64 -1.41
C SER A 149 -8.62 11.63 -2.30
N LEU A 150 -7.79 12.13 -3.22
CA LEU A 150 -7.03 11.29 -4.15
C LEU A 150 -6.04 10.37 -3.43
N GLU A 151 -5.36 10.89 -2.42
CA GLU A 151 -4.45 10.12 -1.57
C GLU A 151 -5.18 9.00 -0.82
N CYS A 152 -6.28 9.34 -0.14
CA CYS A 152 -7.08 8.38 0.61
C CYS A 152 -7.71 7.32 -0.32
N GLU A 153 -8.25 7.71 -1.48
CA GLU A 153 -8.80 6.78 -2.46
C GLU A 153 -7.75 5.79 -2.96
N ILE A 154 -6.53 6.24 -3.27
CA ILE A 154 -5.44 5.34 -3.71
C ILE A 154 -5.15 4.30 -2.64
N LEU A 155 -5.03 4.73 -1.38
CA LEU A 155 -4.77 3.82 -0.26
C LEU A 155 -5.91 2.81 -0.08
N ALA A 156 -7.16 3.28 -0.08
CA ALA A 156 -8.33 2.41 0.06
C ALA A 156 -8.40 1.37 -1.06
N TYR A 157 -8.20 1.78 -2.32
CA TYR A 157 -8.16 0.86 -3.46
C TYR A 157 -7.04 -0.19 -3.34
N LEU A 158 -5.84 0.21 -2.93
CA LEU A 158 -4.72 -0.73 -2.76
C LEU A 158 -4.97 -1.71 -1.61
N LEU A 159 -5.49 -1.24 -0.48
CA LEU A 159 -5.81 -2.11 0.66
C LEU A 159 -6.94 -3.09 0.32
N ARG A 160 -8.01 -2.64 -0.35
CA ARG A 160 -9.08 -3.51 -0.86
C ARG A 160 -8.53 -4.54 -1.87
N ALA A 161 -7.66 -4.12 -2.79
CA ALA A 161 -7.03 -5.04 -3.73
C ALA A 161 -6.29 -6.19 -3.03
N GLN A 162 -5.55 -5.87 -1.96
CA GLN A 162 -4.86 -6.89 -1.17
C GLN A 162 -5.83 -7.85 -0.47
N LEU A 163 -6.91 -7.34 0.10
CA LEU A 163 -7.94 -8.17 0.74
C LEU A 163 -8.64 -9.10 -0.27
N GLU A 164 -8.97 -8.60 -1.45
CA GLU A 164 -9.56 -9.41 -2.51
C GLU A 164 -8.57 -10.48 -3.03
N MET A 165 -7.26 -10.16 -3.10
CA MET A 165 -6.22 -11.14 -3.43
C MET A 165 -6.10 -12.23 -2.34
N GLN A 166 -6.27 -11.89 -1.06
CA GLN A 166 -6.26 -12.87 0.03
C GLN A 166 -7.42 -13.85 -0.04
N LEU A 167 -8.53 -13.46 -0.67
CA LEU A 167 -9.70 -14.31 -0.94
C LEU A 167 -9.67 -14.93 -2.34
N TRP A 168 -8.58 -14.75 -3.06
CA TRP A 168 -8.35 -15.25 -4.42
C TRP A 168 -9.45 -14.85 -5.43
N ARG A 169 -9.97 -13.64 -5.31
CA ARG A 169 -11.02 -13.07 -6.17
C ARG A 169 -10.39 -12.26 -7.31
N PHE A 170 -10.33 -12.85 -8.51
CA PHE A 170 -9.65 -12.26 -9.69
C PHE A 170 -10.20 -10.89 -10.09
N LEU A 171 -11.49 -10.85 -10.45
CA LEU A 171 -12.11 -9.64 -11.02
C LEU A 171 -12.12 -8.49 -10.01
N GLN A 172 -12.47 -8.77 -8.77
CA GLN A 172 -12.51 -7.78 -7.69
C GLN A 172 -11.11 -7.20 -7.44
N SER A 173 -10.08 -8.06 -7.35
CA SER A 173 -8.69 -7.61 -7.21
C SER A 173 -8.25 -6.73 -8.37
N LEU A 174 -8.57 -7.13 -9.61
CA LEU A 174 -8.23 -6.39 -10.83
C LEU A 174 -8.91 -5.03 -10.86
N MET A 175 -10.20 -4.94 -10.52
CA MET A 175 -10.94 -3.68 -10.47
C MET A 175 -10.36 -2.71 -9.43
N GLN A 176 -10.00 -3.20 -8.26
CA GLN A 176 -9.36 -2.37 -7.23
C GLN A 176 -7.98 -1.88 -7.69
N LEU A 177 -7.14 -2.73 -8.26
CA LEU A 177 -5.85 -2.32 -8.82
C LEU A 177 -5.99 -1.31 -9.95
N HIS A 178 -7.00 -1.47 -10.82
CA HIS A 178 -7.32 -0.51 -11.88
C HIS A 178 -7.79 0.82 -11.31
N GLY A 179 -8.63 0.81 -10.28
CA GLY A 179 -9.06 2.01 -9.55
C GLY A 179 -7.87 2.78 -8.98
N ALA A 180 -6.96 2.09 -8.30
CA ALA A 180 -5.71 2.68 -7.80
C ALA A 180 -4.84 3.26 -8.93
N HIS A 181 -4.70 2.53 -10.04
CA HIS A 181 -3.93 3.00 -11.20
C HIS A 181 -4.51 4.28 -11.78
N THR A 182 -5.81 4.36 -11.95
CA THR A 182 -6.50 5.55 -12.50
C THR A 182 -6.25 6.77 -11.61
N ARG A 183 -6.33 6.63 -10.27
CA ARG A 183 -6.09 7.71 -9.31
C ARG A 183 -4.62 8.15 -9.30
N ILE A 184 -3.70 7.20 -9.31
CA ILE A 184 -2.26 7.49 -9.40
C ILE A 184 -1.94 8.24 -10.71
N SER A 185 -2.53 7.83 -11.83
CA SER A 185 -2.35 8.52 -13.12
C SER A 185 -2.97 9.92 -13.13
N ALA A 186 -4.06 10.14 -12.40
CA ALA A 186 -4.62 11.47 -12.20
C ALA A 186 -3.67 12.36 -11.38
N TRP A 187 -3.07 11.82 -10.32
CA TRP A 187 -2.07 12.55 -9.52
C TRP A 187 -0.83 12.89 -10.37
N GLU A 188 -0.32 11.94 -11.13
CA GLU A 188 0.82 12.14 -12.02
C GLU A 188 0.59 13.29 -13.00
N ARG A 189 -0.58 13.34 -13.64
CA ARG A 189 -0.97 14.45 -14.54
C ARG A 189 -0.94 15.81 -13.84
N THR A 190 -1.37 15.90 -12.59
CA THR A 190 -1.30 17.14 -11.82
C THR A 190 0.14 17.56 -11.51
N LEU A 191 1.06 16.61 -11.31
CA LEU A 191 2.47 16.92 -11.13
C LEU A 191 3.10 17.44 -12.42
N GLN A 192 2.83 16.79 -13.56
CA GLN A 192 3.34 17.19 -14.89
C GLN A 192 2.81 18.55 -15.35
N SER A 193 1.54 18.83 -15.14
CA SER A 193 0.96 20.13 -15.51
C SER A 193 1.60 21.31 -14.77
N ARG A 194 2.04 21.11 -13.53
CA ARG A 194 2.79 22.12 -12.76
C ARG A 194 4.21 22.35 -13.27
N GLU A 195 4.83 21.35 -13.88
CA GLU A 195 6.15 21.49 -14.50
C GLU A 195 6.08 22.26 -15.83
N SER A 196 5.05 22.01 -16.66
CA SER A 196 4.85 22.72 -17.92
C SER A 196 4.59 24.21 -17.72
N TRP A 197 3.93 24.61 -16.65
CA TRP A 197 3.72 26.02 -16.28
C TRP A 197 5.02 26.75 -15.95
N LYS A 198 6.02 26.07 -15.40
CA LYS A 198 7.34 26.66 -15.10
C LYS A 198 8.21 26.85 -16.33
N LEU A 199 8.05 26.03 -17.36
CA LEU A 199 8.79 26.14 -18.63
C LEU A 199 8.38 27.33 -19.49
N GLY A 200 7.16 27.88 -19.30
CA GLY A 200 6.65 29.04 -20.02
C GLY A 200 7.27 30.39 -19.64
N PHE A 201 7.99 30.50 -18.53
CA PHE A 201 8.58 31.73 -18.01
C PHE A 201 10.12 31.66 -17.89
N GLY A 202 10.82 31.38 -18.99
CA GLY A 202 12.27 31.65 -19.11
C GLY A 202 13.22 31.01 -18.08
N ALA A 203 12.86 29.90 -17.44
CA ALA A 203 13.65 29.25 -16.41
C ALA A 203 14.53 28.12 -16.97
N THR A 204 15.61 28.48 -17.64
CA THR A 204 16.61 27.55 -18.19
C THR A 204 17.48 26.85 -17.16
N PHE A 205 17.33 27.08 -15.86
CA PHE A 205 18.22 26.56 -14.80
C PHE A 205 17.56 26.05 -13.52
N LEU A 206 16.25 25.85 -13.48
CA LEU A 206 15.64 25.23 -12.30
C LEU A 206 15.65 23.70 -12.46
N LYS A 207 16.44 23.02 -11.61
CA LYS A 207 16.38 21.55 -11.44
C LYS A 207 14.91 21.14 -11.34
N ALA A 208 14.49 20.19 -12.18
CA ALA A 208 13.16 19.57 -12.07
C ALA A 208 12.88 19.24 -10.58
N ASN A 209 11.73 19.66 -10.06
CA ASN A 209 11.38 19.33 -8.69
C ASN A 209 11.36 17.81 -8.57
N PRO A 210 12.04 17.21 -7.59
CA PRO A 210 12.00 15.78 -7.42
C PRO A 210 10.55 15.34 -7.18
N VAL A 211 10.17 14.21 -7.75
CA VAL A 211 8.85 13.60 -7.53
C VAL A 211 8.68 13.35 -6.02
N PRO A 212 7.56 13.75 -5.41
CA PRO A 212 7.35 13.60 -3.97
C PRO A 212 7.55 12.16 -3.49
N ALA A 213 8.19 12.00 -2.33
CA ALA A 213 8.52 10.68 -1.78
C ALA A 213 7.26 9.82 -1.52
N LEU A 214 6.18 10.43 -1.05
CA LEU A 214 4.89 9.77 -0.86
C LEU A 214 4.34 9.19 -2.18
N PHE A 215 4.38 9.96 -3.26
CA PHE A 215 3.94 9.49 -4.57
C PHE A 215 4.81 8.33 -5.08
N GLN A 216 6.14 8.41 -4.92
CA GLN A 216 7.05 7.32 -5.28
C GLN A 216 6.76 6.05 -4.48
N TRP A 217 6.43 6.20 -3.18
CA TRP A 217 6.08 5.07 -2.34
C TRP A 217 4.76 4.41 -2.78
N LEU A 218 3.73 5.19 -3.11
CA LEU A 218 2.45 4.68 -3.64
C LEU A 218 2.66 3.92 -4.96
N LEU A 219 3.53 4.41 -5.85
CA LEU A 219 3.91 3.69 -7.07
C LEU A 219 4.57 2.34 -6.76
N LYS A 220 5.48 2.29 -5.78
CA LYS A 220 6.14 1.04 -5.35
C LYS A 220 5.15 0.06 -4.74
N LEU A 221 4.22 0.54 -3.90
CA LEU A 221 3.18 -0.29 -3.31
C LEU A 221 2.27 -0.90 -4.39
N LYS A 222 1.79 -0.06 -5.33
CA LYS A 222 1.03 -0.55 -6.49
C LYS A 222 1.83 -1.60 -7.29
N ALA A 223 3.08 -1.32 -7.59
CA ALA A 223 3.93 -2.25 -8.36
C ALA A 223 4.13 -3.60 -7.64
N ALA A 224 4.29 -3.59 -6.32
CA ALA A 224 4.38 -4.82 -5.52
C ALA A 224 3.08 -5.63 -5.57
N PHE A 225 1.92 -4.96 -5.44
CA PHE A 225 0.63 -5.64 -5.52
C PHE A 225 0.32 -6.17 -6.92
N VAL A 226 0.70 -5.45 -7.99
CA VAL A 226 0.58 -5.94 -9.37
C VAL A 226 1.45 -7.16 -9.59
N ALA A 227 2.68 -7.18 -9.06
CA ALA A 227 3.55 -8.36 -9.15
C ALA A 227 2.97 -9.58 -8.41
N LYS A 228 2.41 -9.37 -7.20
CA LYS A 228 1.72 -10.41 -6.43
C LYS A 228 0.48 -10.93 -7.18
N PHE A 229 -0.37 -10.03 -7.69
CA PHE A 229 -1.54 -10.35 -8.50
C PHE A 229 -1.17 -11.22 -9.70
N SER A 230 -0.10 -10.87 -10.40
CA SER A 230 0.35 -11.61 -11.59
C SER A 230 0.75 -13.05 -11.28
N LEU A 231 1.26 -13.33 -10.08
CA LEU A 231 1.55 -14.70 -9.65
C LEU A 231 0.29 -15.43 -9.17
N TYR A 232 -0.55 -14.80 -8.35
CA TYR A 232 -1.74 -15.40 -7.77
C TYR A 232 -2.76 -15.81 -8.84
N PHE A 233 -2.83 -15.06 -9.92
CA PHE A 233 -3.74 -15.27 -11.03
C PHE A 233 -3.02 -15.66 -12.32
N PHE A 234 -1.80 -16.22 -12.21
CA PHE A 234 -0.98 -16.58 -13.37
C PHE A 234 -1.73 -17.48 -14.35
N SER A 235 -2.40 -18.53 -13.85
CA SER A 235 -3.13 -19.48 -14.70
C SER A 235 -4.31 -18.81 -15.42
N THR A 236 -5.02 -17.91 -14.75
CA THR A 236 -6.13 -17.14 -15.34
C THR A 236 -5.62 -16.19 -16.43
N LEU A 237 -4.53 -15.49 -16.14
CA LEU A 237 -3.90 -14.58 -17.12
C LEU A 237 -3.35 -15.34 -18.33
N ALA A 238 -2.71 -16.47 -18.11
CA ALA A 238 -2.15 -17.30 -19.17
C ALA A 238 -3.20 -17.90 -20.11
N GLN A 239 -4.44 -18.06 -19.67
CA GLN A 239 -5.57 -18.48 -20.50
C GLN A 239 -6.07 -17.37 -21.43
N GLN A 240 -5.83 -16.10 -21.06
CA GLN A 240 -6.32 -14.91 -21.77
C GLN A 240 -5.24 -14.22 -22.61
N THR A 241 -3.99 -14.68 -22.54
CA THR A 241 -2.84 -14.05 -23.16
C THR A 241 -1.95 -15.09 -23.86
N THR A 242 -1.14 -14.62 -24.79
CA THR A 242 -0.10 -15.44 -25.40
C THR A 242 1.14 -15.56 -24.52
N ILE A 243 1.98 -16.56 -24.78
CA ILE A 243 3.28 -16.75 -24.09
C ILE A 243 4.17 -15.49 -24.23
N GLN A 244 4.11 -14.84 -25.39
CA GLN A 244 4.91 -13.63 -25.64
C GLN A 244 4.41 -12.44 -24.82
N GLU A 245 3.11 -12.26 -24.72
CA GLU A 245 2.49 -11.23 -23.85
C GLU A 245 2.77 -11.48 -22.37
N MET A 246 2.70 -12.74 -21.92
CA MET A 246 3.06 -13.07 -20.53
C MET A 246 4.54 -12.75 -20.23
N LYS A 247 5.46 -13.00 -21.16
CA LYS A 247 6.86 -12.59 -21.01
C LYS A 247 7.01 -11.07 -20.97
N ALA A 248 6.29 -10.37 -21.85
CA ALA A 248 6.30 -8.90 -21.88
C ALA A 248 5.73 -8.28 -20.59
N LEU A 249 4.71 -8.90 -20.00
CA LEU A 249 4.18 -8.54 -18.68
C LEU A 249 5.23 -8.76 -17.59
N GLY A 250 5.85 -9.95 -17.55
CA GLY A 250 6.91 -10.27 -16.58
C GLY A 250 8.04 -9.24 -16.57
N ASN A 251 8.52 -8.84 -17.75
CA ASN A 251 9.58 -7.82 -17.88
C ASN A 251 9.19 -6.42 -17.36
N LYS A 252 7.89 -6.12 -17.26
CA LYS A 252 7.38 -4.84 -16.74
C LYS A 252 7.12 -4.87 -15.22
N LEU A 253 7.12 -6.05 -14.61
CA LEU A 253 6.88 -6.19 -13.17
C LEU A 253 8.09 -5.70 -12.37
N SER A 254 7.82 -5.11 -11.22
CA SER A 254 8.87 -4.77 -10.23
C SER A 254 9.59 -6.02 -9.69
N ASN A 255 8.87 -7.14 -9.65
CA ASN A 255 9.37 -8.46 -9.29
C ASN A 255 8.68 -9.51 -10.17
N ASP A 256 9.44 -10.19 -11.00
CA ASP A 256 8.95 -11.35 -11.76
C ASP A 256 9.07 -12.60 -10.88
N TYR A 257 8.02 -12.88 -10.11
CA TYR A 257 7.98 -14.05 -9.23
C TYR A 257 7.94 -15.37 -10.01
N TYR A 258 7.30 -15.41 -11.17
CA TYR A 258 7.29 -16.60 -12.03
C TYR A 258 8.71 -16.99 -12.42
N HIS A 259 9.49 -16.05 -12.93
CA HIS A 259 10.87 -16.31 -13.34
C HIS A 259 11.76 -16.70 -12.13
N LYS A 260 11.56 -16.11 -10.97
CA LYS A 260 12.27 -16.49 -9.73
C LYS A 260 11.99 -17.93 -9.34
N ILE A 261 10.73 -18.37 -9.39
CA ILE A 261 10.32 -19.74 -9.09
C ILE A 261 10.89 -20.70 -10.13
N GLN A 262 10.77 -20.36 -11.41
CA GLN A 262 11.32 -21.17 -12.52
C GLN A 262 12.83 -21.35 -12.38
N SER A 263 13.56 -20.28 -12.07
CA SER A 263 15.02 -20.32 -11.91
C SER A 263 15.43 -21.18 -10.72
N PHE A 264 14.72 -21.07 -9.60
CA PHE A 264 14.97 -21.90 -8.42
C PHE A 264 14.71 -23.38 -8.72
N GLN A 265 13.55 -23.70 -9.31
CA GLN A 265 13.17 -25.07 -9.65
C GLN A 265 14.22 -25.72 -10.57
N LYS A 266 14.62 -25.02 -11.66
CA LYS A 266 15.61 -25.53 -12.60
C LYS A 266 17.01 -25.72 -11.99
N ARG A 267 17.39 -24.84 -11.06
CA ARG A 267 18.71 -24.87 -10.45
C ARG A 267 18.87 -25.98 -9.41
N TYR A 268 17.80 -26.27 -8.68
CA TYR A 268 17.84 -27.16 -7.52
C TYR A 268 17.00 -28.42 -7.69
N ASP A 269 16.42 -28.60 -8.86
CA ASP A 269 15.62 -29.76 -9.25
C ASP A 269 14.49 -30.09 -8.27
N ALA A 270 13.78 -29.01 -7.84
CA ALA A 270 12.58 -29.19 -7.03
C ALA A 270 11.48 -29.85 -7.87
N THR A 271 10.82 -30.87 -7.34
CA THR A 271 9.73 -31.59 -8.02
C THR A 271 8.59 -30.65 -8.36
N ALA A 272 8.22 -29.78 -7.42
CA ALA A 272 7.26 -28.72 -7.64
C ALA A 272 7.46 -27.54 -6.69
N VAL A 273 7.09 -26.35 -7.18
CA VAL A 273 6.93 -25.14 -6.39
C VAL A 273 5.52 -24.62 -6.63
N MET A 274 4.73 -24.45 -5.57
CA MET A 274 3.32 -24.12 -5.73
C MET A 274 2.78 -23.17 -4.64
N LEU A 275 1.64 -22.56 -4.94
CA LEU A 275 0.78 -21.84 -4.00
C LEU A 275 -0.50 -22.63 -3.83
N VAL A 276 -0.86 -22.91 -2.59
CA VAL A 276 -2.09 -23.61 -2.21
C VAL A 276 -3.00 -22.64 -1.47
N PHE A 277 -4.24 -22.58 -1.90
CA PHE A 277 -5.29 -21.77 -1.27
C PHE A 277 -6.10 -22.64 -0.31
N ASP A 278 -6.47 -22.07 0.83
CA ASP A 278 -7.34 -22.69 1.80
C ASP A 278 -8.74 -22.10 1.68
N ALA A 279 -9.63 -22.83 1.00
CA ALA A 279 -11.02 -22.47 0.81
C ALA A 279 -11.96 -23.02 1.89
N HIS A 280 -11.40 -23.70 2.92
CA HIS A 280 -12.18 -24.25 4.01
C HIS A 280 -12.98 -23.17 4.73
N GLU A 281 -14.24 -23.41 5.00
CA GLU A 281 -15.18 -22.47 5.66
C GLU A 281 -15.41 -21.14 4.88
N LEU A 282 -15.13 -21.09 3.57
CA LEU A 282 -15.53 -19.98 2.72
C LEU A 282 -16.86 -20.33 2.01
N GLU A 283 -17.97 -19.77 2.49
CA GLU A 283 -19.29 -20.02 1.92
C GLU A 283 -19.43 -19.55 0.45
N ASP A 284 -18.74 -18.45 0.11
CA ASP A 284 -18.80 -17.81 -1.22
C ASP A 284 -17.60 -18.16 -2.12
N PHE A 285 -16.86 -19.23 -1.83
CA PHE A 285 -15.70 -19.57 -2.66
C PHE A 285 -16.14 -20.20 -3.99
N ILE A 286 -15.88 -19.49 -5.07
CA ILE A 286 -16.21 -19.91 -6.44
C ILE A 286 -14.97 -20.11 -7.33
N GLY A 287 -13.76 -19.96 -6.74
CA GLY A 287 -12.51 -19.98 -7.50
C GLY A 287 -12.23 -18.66 -8.25
N PRO A 288 -11.10 -18.56 -8.94
CA PRO A 288 -10.64 -17.35 -9.62
C PRO A 288 -11.35 -17.06 -10.94
N GLY A 289 -12.18 -18.00 -11.45
CA GLY A 289 -12.86 -17.88 -12.73
C GLY A 289 -14.13 -17.08 -12.69
N TYR A 290 -14.73 -16.84 -13.86
CA TYR A 290 -16.08 -16.30 -13.96
C TYR A 290 -17.11 -17.39 -13.63
N HIS A 291 -18.01 -17.08 -12.71
CA HIS A 291 -19.17 -17.89 -12.42
C HIS A 291 -20.45 -17.20 -12.86
N HIS A 292 -21.27 -17.96 -13.57
CA HIS A 292 -22.59 -17.46 -13.98
C HIS A 292 -23.50 -17.35 -12.75
N PRO A 293 -24.14 -16.20 -12.49
CA PRO A 293 -24.93 -15.97 -11.27
C PRO A 293 -26.04 -16.97 -11.00
N LYS A 294 -26.56 -17.65 -12.06
CA LYS A 294 -27.64 -18.62 -11.98
C LYS A 294 -27.19 -20.08 -11.85
N LYS A 295 -25.88 -20.35 -11.87
CA LYS A 295 -25.35 -21.70 -11.64
C LYS A 295 -25.09 -21.89 -10.16
N PRO A 296 -25.66 -22.94 -9.55
CA PRO A 296 -25.33 -23.27 -8.17
C PRO A 296 -23.84 -23.57 -8.06
N VAL A 297 -23.22 -23.03 -7.03
CA VAL A 297 -21.83 -23.30 -6.68
C VAL A 297 -21.84 -24.43 -5.67
N GLU A 298 -21.20 -25.53 -6.00
CA GLU A 298 -21.01 -26.62 -5.05
C GLU A 298 -19.88 -26.24 -4.08
N THR A 299 -20.15 -26.31 -2.81
CA THR A 299 -19.12 -26.09 -1.78
C THR A 299 -18.06 -27.16 -1.88
N PRO A 300 -16.77 -26.81 -2.07
CA PRO A 300 -15.72 -27.80 -2.18
C PRO A 300 -15.61 -28.63 -0.91
N GLN A 301 -15.27 -29.90 -1.04
CA GLN A 301 -15.14 -30.84 0.07
C GLN A 301 -13.77 -31.55 0.03
N GLY A 302 -13.27 -31.91 1.19
CA GLY A 302 -12.02 -32.65 1.30
C GLY A 302 -10.81 -31.95 0.66
N LEU A 303 -10.14 -32.61 -0.24
CA LEU A 303 -8.95 -32.05 -0.93
C LEU A 303 -9.29 -30.89 -1.85
N ASP A 304 -10.51 -30.79 -2.37
CA ASP A 304 -10.95 -29.70 -3.23
C ASP A 304 -11.07 -28.37 -2.49
N CYS A 305 -11.11 -28.40 -1.13
CA CYS A 305 -10.97 -27.20 -0.31
C CYS A 305 -9.56 -26.57 -0.40
N TYR A 306 -8.58 -27.26 -0.97
CA TYR A 306 -7.19 -26.82 -1.06
C TYR A 306 -6.72 -26.70 -2.52
N PRO A 307 -7.35 -25.87 -3.35
CA PRO A 307 -6.99 -25.73 -4.75
C PRO A 307 -5.59 -25.14 -4.91
N ILE A 308 -4.89 -25.62 -5.96
CA ILE A 308 -3.59 -25.09 -6.37
C ILE A 308 -3.81 -23.80 -7.17
N MET A 309 -3.42 -22.65 -6.59
CA MET A 309 -3.47 -21.33 -7.25
C MET A 309 -2.45 -21.23 -8.38
N PHE A 310 -1.24 -21.70 -8.10
CA PHE A 310 -0.08 -21.66 -9.00
C PHE A 310 0.79 -22.88 -8.76
N SER A 311 1.40 -23.41 -9.82
CA SER A 311 2.44 -24.43 -9.69
C SER A 311 3.40 -24.40 -10.88
N TYR A 312 4.64 -24.79 -10.60
CA TYR A 312 5.68 -24.96 -11.61
C TYR A 312 6.57 -26.16 -11.23
N PRO A 313 6.95 -27.07 -12.15
CA PRO A 313 6.63 -27.05 -13.58
C PRO A 313 5.19 -27.51 -13.90
N ILE A 314 4.63 -28.43 -13.13
CA ILE A 314 3.29 -29.00 -13.29
C ILE A 314 2.56 -29.06 -11.95
N LYS A 315 1.26 -29.35 -11.97
CA LYS A 315 0.48 -29.56 -10.74
C LYS A 315 0.79 -30.94 -10.16
N PRO A 316 1.39 -31.02 -8.96
CA PRO A 316 1.79 -32.27 -8.33
C PRO A 316 0.62 -32.90 -7.56
N LEU A 317 -0.41 -33.37 -8.24
CA LEU A 317 -1.66 -33.85 -7.63
C LEU A 317 -1.45 -35.03 -6.67
N ASN A 318 -0.47 -35.89 -6.93
CA ASN A 318 -0.09 -37.02 -6.08
C ASN A 318 0.47 -36.60 -4.71
N HIS A 319 1.03 -35.39 -4.60
CA HIS A 319 1.57 -34.85 -3.35
C HIS A 319 0.53 -34.08 -2.51
N MET A 320 -0.63 -33.72 -3.11
CA MET A 320 -1.64 -32.90 -2.44
C MET A 320 -2.18 -33.49 -1.12
N PRO A 321 -2.42 -34.79 -0.97
CA PRO A 321 -2.87 -35.35 0.31
C PRO A 321 -1.89 -35.05 1.46
N ASN A 322 -0.59 -35.24 1.22
CA ASN A 322 0.44 -34.93 2.23
C ASN A 322 0.54 -33.42 2.51
N VAL A 323 0.46 -32.60 1.46
CA VAL A 323 0.50 -31.15 1.62
C VAL A 323 -0.66 -30.65 2.48
N VAL A 324 -1.87 -31.13 2.20
CA VAL A 324 -3.07 -30.76 2.98
C VAL A 324 -2.96 -31.27 4.41
N GLN A 325 -2.49 -32.49 4.62
CA GLN A 325 -2.24 -33.03 5.97
C GLN A 325 -1.28 -32.12 6.74
N ILE A 326 -0.14 -31.73 6.14
CA ILE A 326 0.84 -30.85 6.80
C ILE A 326 0.24 -29.47 7.11
N ILE A 327 -0.51 -28.88 6.15
CA ILE A 327 -1.18 -27.59 6.35
C ILE A 327 -2.12 -27.65 7.57
N THR A 328 -2.86 -28.74 7.71
CA THR A 328 -3.83 -28.92 8.79
C THR A 328 -3.14 -29.23 10.14
N GLU A 329 -2.23 -30.18 10.16
CA GLU A 329 -1.53 -30.61 11.39
C GLU A 329 -0.60 -29.52 11.95
N ARG A 330 0.01 -28.71 11.07
CA ARG A 330 0.96 -27.65 11.44
C ARG A 330 0.36 -26.24 11.31
N ALA A 331 -0.97 -26.12 11.33
CA ALA A 331 -1.67 -24.85 11.17
C ALA A 331 -1.19 -23.78 12.14
N SER A 332 -0.95 -24.13 13.41
CA SER A 332 -0.47 -23.20 14.44
C SER A 332 0.94 -22.66 14.14
N GLU A 333 1.85 -23.51 13.64
CA GLU A 333 3.20 -23.10 13.27
C GLU A 333 3.18 -22.20 12.03
N LEU A 334 2.36 -22.54 11.02
CA LEU A 334 2.20 -21.76 9.81
C LEU A 334 1.55 -20.39 10.09
N SER A 335 0.64 -20.31 11.06
CA SER A 335 -0.01 -19.05 11.46
C SER A 335 0.95 -18.03 12.05
N ALA A 336 2.10 -18.46 12.58
CA ALA A 336 3.15 -17.55 13.04
C ALA A 336 3.79 -16.72 11.92
N MET A 337 3.61 -17.12 10.63
CA MET A 337 4.06 -16.45 9.40
C MET A 337 5.57 -16.18 9.27
N ASP A 338 6.39 -16.50 10.26
CA ASP A 338 7.84 -16.29 10.23
C ASP A 338 8.63 -17.59 10.12
N ARG A 339 7.93 -18.71 10.08
CA ARG A 339 8.55 -20.03 10.04
C ARG A 339 8.43 -20.68 8.67
N VAL A 340 9.48 -21.41 8.34
CA VAL A 340 9.49 -22.39 7.25
C VAL A 340 9.36 -23.77 7.89
N VAL A 341 8.32 -24.50 7.53
CA VAL A 341 8.03 -25.82 8.06
C VAL A 341 8.60 -26.87 7.14
N PHE A 342 9.41 -27.78 7.65
CA PHE A 342 9.95 -28.94 6.93
C PHE A 342 9.22 -30.21 7.40
N SER A 343 8.80 -31.03 6.43
CA SER A 343 8.20 -32.34 6.70
C SER A 343 8.72 -33.35 5.69
N PHE A 344 9.14 -34.52 6.14
CA PHE A 344 9.60 -35.61 5.29
C PHE A 344 8.65 -36.79 5.38
N SER A 345 8.09 -37.20 4.23
CA SER A 345 7.29 -38.41 4.11
C SER A 345 8.18 -39.61 3.80
N GLN A 346 8.26 -40.55 4.73
CA GLN A 346 8.99 -41.80 4.50
C GLN A 346 8.33 -42.69 3.43
N ARG A 347 6.99 -42.59 3.33
CA ARG A 347 6.22 -43.35 2.37
C ARG A 347 6.55 -42.93 0.92
N ASP A 348 6.55 -41.63 0.68
CA ASP A 348 6.71 -41.07 -0.66
C ASP A 348 8.17 -40.64 -0.94
N GLN A 349 9.08 -40.85 0.05
CA GLN A 349 10.48 -40.42 -0.01
C GLN A 349 10.65 -38.93 -0.39
N SER A 350 9.67 -38.12 -0.07
CA SER A 350 9.59 -36.71 -0.48
C SER A 350 9.64 -35.75 0.70
N THR A 351 10.28 -34.60 0.49
CA THR A 351 10.33 -33.51 1.47
C THR A 351 9.41 -32.38 1.04
N TYR A 352 8.58 -31.94 1.97
CA TYR A 352 7.64 -30.83 1.82
C TYR A 352 8.12 -29.66 2.67
N ILE A 353 8.21 -28.47 2.06
CA ILE A 353 8.68 -27.26 2.71
C ILE A 353 7.61 -26.19 2.53
N LEU A 354 7.05 -25.72 3.64
CA LEU A 354 5.88 -24.85 3.64
C LEU A 354 6.16 -23.53 4.35
N SER A 355 5.58 -22.45 3.85
CA SER A 355 5.56 -21.13 4.49
C SER A 355 4.24 -20.42 4.19
N ARG A 356 3.58 -19.87 5.23
CA ARG A 356 2.35 -19.12 5.07
C ARG A 356 2.66 -17.73 4.49
N ILE A 357 1.98 -17.32 3.41
CA ILE A 357 2.13 -15.99 2.78
C ILE A 357 1.02 -15.05 3.24
N ASP A 358 -0.21 -15.45 3.02
CA ASP A 358 -1.43 -14.77 3.46
C ASP A 358 -2.24 -15.71 4.37
N PRO A 359 -3.26 -15.24 5.08
CA PRO A 359 -4.04 -16.08 6.00
C PRO A 359 -4.53 -17.40 5.39
N ARG A 360 -4.84 -17.39 4.08
CA ARG A 360 -5.34 -18.54 3.33
C ARG A 360 -4.39 -19.05 2.25
N VAL A 361 -3.19 -18.49 2.11
CA VAL A 361 -2.25 -18.87 1.04
C VAL A 361 -0.97 -19.44 1.63
N THR A 362 -0.66 -20.68 1.27
CA THR A 362 0.55 -21.39 1.67
C THR A 362 1.46 -21.60 0.45
N PHE A 363 2.70 -21.18 0.59
CA PHE A 363 3.78 -21.48 -0.36
C PHE A 363 4.37 -22.83 -0.03
N VAL A 364 4.52 -23.70 -1.02
CA VAL A 364 4.97 -25.08 -0.87
C VAL A 364 6.05 -25.39 -1.89
N VAL A 365 7.13 -26.00 -1.43
CA VAL A 365 8.18 -26.58 -2.28
C VAL A 365 8.27 -28.06 -2.00
N VAL A 366 8.31 -28.90 -3.03
CA VAL A 366 8.39 -30.35 -2.96
C VAL A 366 9.69 -30.82 -3.59
N PHE A 367 10.38 -31.75 -2.90
CA PHE A 367 11.53 -32.47 -3.44
C PHE A 367 11.30 -33.97 -3.27
N ASP A 368 11.56 -34.78 -4.30
CA ASP A 368 11.51 -36.25 -4.24
C ASP A 368 12.81 -36.85 -3.65
N THR A 369 13.41 -36.12 -2.76
CA THR A 369 14.61 -36.49 -2.02
C THR A 369 14.54 -35.93 -0.61
N LYS A 370 15.29 -36.53 0.31
CA LYS A 370 15.38 -36.02 1.67
C LYS A 370 16.16 -34.71 1.70
N LYS A 371 15.52 -33.65 2.15
CA LYS A 371 16.07 -32.31 2.37
C LYS A 371 15.93 -31.93 3.83
N GLY A 372 16.90 -31.21 4.37
CA GLY A 372 16.93 -30.77 5.76
C GLY A 372 16.93 -29.26 5.91
N GLU A 373 16.62 -28.80 7.11
CA GLU A 373 16.62 -27.37 7.46
C GLU A 373 18.00 -26.69 7.30
N LYS A 374 19.08 -27.49 7.29
CA LYS A 374 20.46 -27.02 7.12
C LYS A 374 20.77 -26.58 5.66
N GLU A 375 19.91 -26.89 4.70
CA GLU A 375 20.07 -26.47 3.32
C GLU A 375 19.66 -25.00 3.14
N SER A 376 20.60 -24.10 3.43
CA SER A 376 20.39 -22.66 3.50
C SER A 376 19.79 -22.07 2.22
N TYR A 377 20.10 -22.61 1.04
CA TYR A 377 19.56 -22.12 -0.23
C TYR A 377 18.05 -22.29 -0.34
N ILE A 378 17.49 -23.37 0.25
CA ILE A 378 16.04 -23.61 0.28
C ILE A 378 15.39 -22.63 1.26
N THR A 379 15.89 -22.60 2.49
CA THR A 379 15.35 -21.75 3.55
C THR A 379 15.36 -20.28 3.14
N THR A 380 16.48 -19.82 2.57
CA THR A 380 16.62 -18.43 2.08
C THR A 380 15.62 -18.14 0.97
N PHE A 381 15.50 -19.03 -0.03
CA PHE A 381 14.56 -18.82 -1.13
C PHE A 381 13.11 -18.73 -0.64
N VAL A 382 12.68 -19.72 0.16
CA VAL A 382 11.31 -19.78 0.68
C VAL A 382 11.00 -18.57 1.57
N TYR A 383 11.94 -18.19 2.44
CA TYR A 383 11.79 -17.04 3.31
C TYR A 383 11.72 -15.72 2.53
N ASP A 384 12.67 -15.49 1.62
CA ASP A 384 12.75 -14.24 0.86
C ASP A 384 11.54 -14.07 -0.06
N LEU A 385 11.12 -15.14 -0.76
CA LEU A 385 9.95 -15.09 -1.64
C LEU A 385 8.66 -14.85 -0.82
N SER A 386 8.49 -15.55 0.29
CA SER A 386 7.35 -15.36 1.19
C SER A 386 7.29 -13.94 1.73
N LEU A 387 8.42 -13.39 2.18
CA LEU A 387 8.51 -12.02 2.68
C LEU A 387 8.18 -10.98 1.60
N GLN A 388 8.63 -11.20 0.37
CA GLN A 388 8.32 -10.33 -0.77
C GLN A 388 6.83 -10.38 -1.13
N LEU A 389 6.22 -11.57 -1.14
CA LEU A 389 4.80 -11.77 -1.45
C LEU A 389 3.87 -11.23 -0.35
N ARG A 390 4.30 -11.21 0.91
CA ARG A 390 3.58 -10.52 2.00
C ARG A 390 3.58 -9.01 1.84
N CYS A 391 4.49 -8.45 1.06
CA CYS A 391 4.68 -7.01 0.83
C CYS A 391 5.04 -6.18 2.08
N ASN A 392 5.27 -6.79 3.23
CA ASN A 392 5.60 -6.10 4.50
C ASN A 392 6.78 -5.12 4.33
N LYS A 393 7.80 -5.50 3.56
CA LYS A 393 8.97 -4.67 3.32
C LYS A 393 8.64 -3.32 2.66
N VAL A 394 7.60 -3.26 1.84
CA VAL A 394 7.18 -2.00 1.21
C VAL A 394 6.63 -1.04 2.26
N PHE A 395 5.85 -1.57 3.22
CA PHE A 395 5.30 -0.80 4.33
C PHE A 395 6.38 -0.43 5.36
N ALA A 396 7.27 -1.35 5.69
CA ALA A 396 8.41 -1.08 6.58
C ALA A 396 9.37 -0.02 6.00
N ASN A 397 9.53 0.00 4.68
CA ASN A 397 10.38 0.96 3.96
C ASN A 397 9.63 2.25 3.56
N LEU A 398 8.48 2.55 4.16
CA LEU A 398 7.80 3.83 4.01
C LEU A 398 8.78 4.98 4.35
N LYS A 399 9.61 4.77 5.34
CA LYS A 399 10.76 5.59 5.64
C LYS A 399 11.90 5.31 4.64
N MET A 400 11.81 5.91 3.47
CA MET A 400 12.90 5.80 2.51
C MET A 400 14.10 6.61 2.98
N ASN A 401 15.27 5.97 3.01
CA ASN A 401 16.54 6.65 3.11
C ASN A 401 16.64 7.65 1.95
N THR A 402 16.41 8.90 2.22
CA THR A 402 16.91 9.98 1.37
C THR A 402 18.43 9.95 1.53
N LYS A 403 19.09 9.23 0.62
CA LYS A 403 20.51 9.42 0.36
C LYS A 403 20.69 10.56 -0.61
#